data_81618fc2397ba6097013799980226bfe
#
_entry.id   81618fc2397ba6097013799980226bfe
#
_cell.length_a   1.000
_cell.length_b   1.000
_cell.length_c   1.000
_cell.angle_alpha   90.00
_cell.angle_beta   90.00
_cell.angle_gamma   90.00
#
_symmetry.space_group_name_H-M   'P 1'
#
loop_
_entity.id
_entity.type
_entity.pdbx_description
1 polymer ?
#
loop_
_entity_poly.entity_id
_entity_poly.type
_entity_poly.pdbx_seq_one_letter_code
_entity_poly.pdbx_strand_id
1 'polypeptide(L)'
;CIRDRIMGDRQLQVALSLFENAREALSGPIETRQMYIDLSDYAVDDKFTGAGSQTTCPSAYGYSFAGGSTEDGGGHFLFEEGMTEQRMWLDVLIGWLTGAPKWTEKVKACQAPKAILFETGSGQPPLQSQIRSVTLARIGQLVILAMPTEITTMAGRRLRTAVMNELGDWAQHIAVAGYSNGYAGYVTTPEEYLLQHYEGGHTLHGRWTLPAYRQIASQLASALETDSAVTPTMAYDDWRGKSFETTLHSGAISPPPEGSHYGDPLSSNRSEYRKGETIVTEFWSSNPSASYVLSLIHI
;
A
#
# COMPACT_ATOMS: atom_id res chain seq x y z
N CYS A 1 -20.43 12.12 -13.04
CA CYS A 1 -20.85 11.45 -14.29
C CYS A 1 -21.95 10.44 -13.98
N ILE A 2 -22.86 10.16 -14.95
CA ILE A 2 -23.98 9.21 -14.75
C ILE A 2 -23.47 7.80 -14.46
N ARG A 3 -22.39 7.38 -15.12
CA ARG A 3 -21.78 6.05 -14.89
C ARG A 3 -21.24 5.92 -13.48
N ASP A 4 -20.55 6.94 -12.97
CA ASP A 4 -19.96 6.92 -11.62
C ASP A 4 -21.07 6.82 -10.56
N ARG A 5 -22.17 7.54 -10.76
CA ARG A 5 -23.34 7.44 -9.88
C ARG A 5 -23.93 6.04 -9.89
N ILE A 6 -24.12 5.43 -11.07
CA ILE A 6 -24.67 4.07 -11.17
C ILE A 6 -23.76 3.06 -10.46
N MET A 7 -22.45 3.17 -10.63
CA MET A 7 -21.49 2.27 -9.97
C MET A 7 -21.46 2.51 -8.45
N GLY A 8 -21.47 3.76 -8.02
CA GLY A 8 -21.56 4.11 -6.61
C GLY A 8 -22.86 3.64 -5.96
N ASP A 9 -23.99 3.85 -6.62
CA ASP A 9 -25.31 3.41 -6.13
C ASP A 9 -25.38 1.87 -5.99
N ARG A 10 -24.78 1.11 -6.91
CA ARG A 10 -24.72 -0.37 -6.81
C ARG A 10 -23.96 -0.83 -5.57
N GLN A 11 -22.80 -0.23 -5.28
CA GLN A 11 -22.01 -0.54 -4.08
C GLN A 11 -22.75 -0.13 -2.81
N LEU A 12 -23.36 1.07 -2.82
CA LEU A 12 -24.14 1.58 -1.69
C LEU A 12 -25.32 0.67 -1.35
N GLN A 13 -26.10 0.22 -2.34
CA GLN A 13 -27.24 -0.66 -2.10
C GLN A 13 -26.83 -1.99 -1.46
N VAL A 14 -25.71 -2.58 -1.90
CA VAL A 14 -25.18 -3.80 -1.28
C VAL A 14 -24.74 -3.53 0.17
N ALA A 15 -24.02 -2.44 0.41
CA ALA A 15 -23.58 -2.06 1.76
C ALA A 15 -24.74 -1.81 2.71
N LEU A 16 -25.78 -1.08 2.28
CA LEU A 16 -26.98 -0.83 3.06
C LEU A 16 -27.74 -2.14 3.37
N SER A 17 -27.92 -2.99 2.37
CA SER A 17 -28.55 -4.30 2.56
C SER A 17 -27.79 -5.18 3.56
N LEU A 18 -26.47 -5.21 3.48
CA LEU A 18 -25.64 -5.94 4.45
C LEU A 18 -25.77 -5.33 5.86
N PHE A 19 -25.72 -4.01 5.98
CA PHE A 19 -25.89 -3.32 7.27
C PHE A 19 -27.25 -3.60 7.92
N GLU A 20 -28.33 -3.54 7.16
CA GLU A 20 -29.70 -3.79 7.63
C GLU A 20 -29.93 -5.26 8.00
N ASN A 21 -29.27 -6.19 7.31
CA ASN A 21 -29.52 -7.64 7.45
C ASN A 21 -28.43 -8.38 8.23
N ALA A 22 -27.34 -7.71 8.61
CA ALA A 22 -26.30 -8.33 9.45
C ALA A 22 -26.89 -8.78 10.80
N ARG A 23 -26.70 -10.06 11.13
CA ARG A 23 -27.20 -10.68 12.37
C ARG A 23 -26.12 -11.40 13.15
N GLU A 24 -25.01 -11.68 12.54
CA GLU A 24 -23.89 -12.31 13.22
C GLU A 24 -23.21 -11.32 14.15
N ALA A 25 -23.19 -11.66 15.44
CA ALA A 25 -22.48 -10.86 16.43
C ALA A 25 -20.98 -11.23 16.43
N LEU A 26 -20.11 -10.25 16.37
CA LEU A 26 -18.70 -10.47 16.65
C LEU A 26 -18.53 -10.66 18.15
N SER A 27 -17.96 -11.80 18.55
CA SER A 27 -17.78 -12.17 19.95
C SER A 27 -16.38 -12.73 20.17
N GLY A 28 -15.68 -12.22 21.17
CA GLY A 28 -14.32 -12.63 21.50
C GLY A 28 -13.38 -11.44 21.76
N PRO A 29 -12.10 -11.70 21.87
CA PRO A 29 -11.10 -10.66 22.17
C PRO A 29 -10.90 -9.69 21.01
N ILE A 30 -10.35 -8.51 21.35
CA ILE A 30 -9.81 -7.54 20.41
C ILE A 30 -8.30 -7.52 20.61
N GLU A 31 -7.57 -7.92 19.58
CA GLU A 31 -6.12 -8.09 19.62
C GLU A 31 -5.48 -7.58 18.33
N THR A 32 -4.22 -7.19 18.41
CA THR A 32 -3.47 -6.77 17.25
C THR A 32 -2.04 -7.31 17.28
N ARG A 33 -1.49 -7.56 16.09
CA ARG A 33 -0.07 -7.79 15.87
C ARG A 33 0.39 -6.89 14.73
N GLN A 34 1.52 -6.23 14.88
CA GLN A 34 2.03 -5.29 13.88
C GLN A 34 3.53 -5.49 13.71
N MET A 35 3.99 -5.37 12.46
CA MET A 35 5.41 -5.36 12.09
C MET A 35 5.72 -4.14 11.23
N TYR A 36 6.91 -3.57 11.45
CA TYR A 36 7.58 -2.66 10.54
C TYR A 36 8.74 -3.40 9.88
N ILE A 37 8.78 -3.43 8.55
CA ILE A 37 9.66 -4.29 7.78
C ILE A 37 10.29 -3.51 6.66
N ASP A 38 11.62 -3.60 6.51
CA ASP A 38 12.32 -3.11 5.33
C ASP A 38 12.14 -4.09 4.17
N LEU A 39 11.51 -3.64 3.11
CA LEU A 39 11.28 -4.41 1.89
C LEU A 39 12.34 -4.16 0.81
N SER A 40 13.43 -3.44 1.08
CA SER A 40 14.48 -3.20 0.09
C SER A 40 15.31 -4.45 -0.23
N ASP A 41 15.40 -5.40 0.73
CA ASP A 41 16.13 -6.67 0.57
C ASP A 41 15.61 -7.77 1.53
N TYR A 42 14.30 -7.77 1.79
CA TYR A 42 13.68 -8.74 2.70
C TYR A 42 13.86 -10.17 2.19
N ALA A 43 14.42 -11.05 3.03
CA ALA A 43 14.61 -12.45 2.71
C ALA A 43 13.28 -13.21 2.74
N VAL A 44 12.96 -13.91 1.66
CA VAL A 44 11.73 -14.68 1.48
C VAL A 44 12.05 -16.15 1.34
N ASP A 45 11.46 -16.96 2.20
CA ASP A 45 11.68 -18.40 2.22
C ASP A 45 11.07 -19.12 1.02
N ASP A 46 11.67 -20.25 0.64
CA ASP A 46 11.21 -21.11 -0.45
C ASP A 46 9.74 -21.55 -0.28
N LYS A 47 9.29 -21.78 0.94
CA LYS A 47 7.86 -22.08 1.26
C LYS A 47 6.89 -21.10 0.60
N PHE A 48 7.28 -19.82 0.45
CA PHE A 48 6.43 -18.75 -0.09
C PHE A 48 6.71 -18.45 -1.56
N THR A 49 7.94 -18.63 -2.01
CA THR A 49 8.37 -18.36 -3.39
C THR A 49 8.13 -19.55 -4.32
N GLY A 50 8.34 -20.78 -3.85
CA GLY A 50 8.38 -22.00 -4.67
C GLY A 50 9.50 -22.00 -5.71
N ALA A 51 10.55 -21.19 -5.49
CA ALA A 51 11.65 -20.98 -6.43
C ALA A 51 13.01 -20.84 -5.71
N GLY A 52 13.16 -21.49 -4.57
CA GLY A 52 14.26 -21.27 -3.64
C GLY A 52 14.11 -19.98 -2.83
N SER A 53 15.00 -19.76 -1.87
CA SER A 53 15.04 -18.52 -1.12
C SER A 53 15.34 -17.34 -2.04
N GLN A 54 14.58 -16.26 -1.90
CA GLN A 54 14.64 -15.06 -2.73
C GLN A 54 14.71 -13.80 -1.85
N THR A 55 14.88 -12.63 -2.46
CA THR A 55 14.81 -11.35 -1.76
C THR A 55 13.92 -10.39 -2.50
N THR A 56 13.32 -9.45 -1.77
CA THR A 56 12.69 -8.27 -2.36
C THR A 56 13.76 -7.27 -2.84
N CYS A 57 13.35 -6.18 -3.47
CA CYS A 57 14.23 -5.22 -4.12
C CYS A 57 14.02 -3.81 -3.56
N PRO A 58 15.03 -2.91 -3.63
CA PRO A 58 14.82 -1.49 -3.48
C PRO A 58 13.70 -1.00 -4.40
N SER A 59 12.86 -0.10 -3.90
CA SER A 59 11.65 0.32 -4.63
C SER A 59 11.97 1.00 -5.96
N ALA A 60 11.25 0.60 -7.01
CA ALA A 60 11.37 1.17 -8.34
C ALA A 60 10.04 1.09 -9.11
N TYR A 61 9.75 2.15 -9.87
CA TYR A 61 8.63 2.20 -10.81
C TYR A 61 9.07 1.68 -12.18
N GLY A 62 8.16 0.98 -12.85
CA GLY A 62 8.39 0.48 -14.21
C GLY A 62 7.90 1.43 -15.30
N TYR A 63 8.35 1.25 -16.54
CA TYR A 63 7.84 1.96 -17.71
C TYR A 63 6.33 1.78 -17.87
N SER A 64 5.82 0.58 -17.64
CA SER A 64 4.40 0.25 -17.72
C SER A 64 3.53 1.02 -16.73
N PHE A 65 4.08 1.47 -15.59
CA PHE A 65 3.37 2.40 -14.71
C PHE A 65 3.03 3.72 -15.43
N ALA A 66 3.95 4.29 -16.22
CA ALA A 66 3.69 5.50 -17.00
C ALA A 66 2.88 5.23 -18.27
N GLY A 67 2.80 3.96 -18.69
CA GLY A 67 1.99 3.49 -19.82
C GLY A 67 0.49 3.48 -19.55
N GLY A 68 0.10 3.52 -18.27
CA GLY A 68 -1.31 3.37 -17.88
C GLY A 68 -1.85 1.96 -18.14
N SER A 69 -3.17 1.83 -18.13
CA SER A 69 -3.89 0.58 -18.39
C SER A 69 -4.67 0.68 -19.68
N THR A 70 -4.69 -0.40 -20.45
CA THR A 70 -5.52 -0.48 -21.69
C THR A 70 -7.01 -0.42 -21.38
N GLU A 71 -7.42 -0.81 -20.16
CA GLU A 71 -8.83 -0.83 -19.74
C GLU A 71 -9.31 0.53 -19.20
N ASP A 72 -8.47 1.23 -18.45
CA ASP A 72 -8.85 2.47 -17.76
C ASP A 72 -8.38 3.73 -18.49
N GLY A 73 -7.57 3.58 -19.51
CA GLY A 73 -7.04 4.65 -20.34
C GLY A 73 -5.52 4.67 -20.39
N GLY A 74 -4.98 5.03 -21.54
CA GLY A 74 -3.54 5.11 -21.78
C GLY A 74 -2.88 6.20 -20.95
N GLY A 75 -1.64 5.95 -20.58
CA GLY A 75 -0.79 6.92 -19.91
C GLY A 75 -0.04 7.84 -20.89
N HIS A 76 1.23 8.09 -20.60
CA HIS A 76 2.07 8.93 -21.44
C HIS A 76 2.46 8.22 -22.74
N PHE A 77 2.35 8.89 -23.89
CA PHE A 77 2.52 8.34 -25.24
C PHE A 77 3.87 7.65 -25.54
N LEU A 78 4.88 7.84 -24.70
CA LEU A 78 6.20 7.19 -24.83
C LEU A 78 6.24 5.81 -24.17
N PHE A 79 5.22 5.45 -23.41
CA PHE A 79 5.15 4.22 -22.62
C PHE A 79 3.90 3.43 -23.00
N GLU A 80 4.01 2.13 -22.88
CA GLU A 80 2.91 1.21 -23.14
C GLU A 80 2.82 0.18 -22.02
N GLU A 81 1.66 -0.34 -21.76
CA GLU A 81 1.44 -1.44 -20.87
C GLU A 81 2.22 -2.68 -21.34
N GLY A 82 2.84 -3.42 -20.43
CA GLY A 82 3.62 -4.62 -20.77
C GLY A 82 5.06 -4.36 -21.22
N MET A 83 5.54 -3.12 -21.18
CA MET A 83 6.94 -2.81 -21.54
C MET A 83 7.94 -3.42 -20.56
N THR A 84 8.80 -4.29 -21.09
CA THR A 84 9.89 -4.95 -20.34
C THR A 84 11.28 -4.58 -20.87
N GLU A 85 11.36 -3.92 -22.02
CA GLU A 85 12.63 -3.54 -22.64
C GLU A 85 13.05 -2.14 -22.21
N GLN A 86 14.25 -2.05 -21.61
CA GLN A 86 14.87 -0.78 -21.25
C GLN A 86 15.32 -0.03 -22.50
N ARG A 87 14.96 1.25 -22.64
CA ARG A 87 15.32 2.11 -23.77
C ARG A 87 16.33 3.18 -23.30
N MET A 88 17.60 3.00 -23.62
CA MET A 88 18.68 3.87 -23.13
C MET A 88 18.46 5.37 -23.42
N TRP A 89 17.92 5.72 -24.58
CA TRP A 89 17.65 7.13 -24.92
C TRP A 89 16.57 7.74 -24.01
N LEU A 90 15.57 6.93 -23.65
CA LEU A 90 14.49 7.33 -22.76
C LEU A 90 14.99 7.50 -21.33
N ASP A 91 15.87 6.61 -20.87
CA ASP A 91 16.50 6.70 -19.55
C ASP A 91 17.33 7.98 -19.40
N VAL A 92 18.09 8.34 -20.45
CA VAL A 92 18.87 9.58 -20.48
C VAL A 92 17.94 10.80 -20.40
N LEU A 93 16.86 10.78 -21.17
CA LEU A 93 15.88 11.87 -21.19
C LEU A 93 15.21 12.04 -19.82
N ILE A 94 14.76 10.94 -19.23
CA ILE A 94 14.11 10.94 -17.90
C ILE A 94 15.09 11.41 -16.83
N GLY A 95 16.31 10.88 -16.81
CA GLY A 95 17.36 11.30 -15.88
C GLY A 95 17.67 12.78 -15.98
N TRP A 96 17.69 13.32 -17.19
CA TRP A 96 17.89 14.76 -17.42
C TRP A 96 16.70 15.61 -16.93
N LEU A 97 15.47 15.16 -17.17
CA LEU A 97 14.24 15.88 -16.78
C LEU A 97 13.97 15.83 -15.28
N THR A 98 14.26 14.70 -14.64
CA THR A 98 13.87 14.44 -13.23
C THR A 98 15.03 14.64 -12.26
N GLY A 99 16.27 14.66 -12.74
CA GLY A 99 17.46 14.61 -11.87
C GLY A 99 17.60 13.29 -11.11
N ALA A 100 16.78 12.28 -11.44
CA ALA A 100 16.81 11.01 -10.74
C ALA A 100 18.15 10.28 -10.94
N PRO A 101 18.74 9.71 -9.89
CA PRO A 101 19.97 8.93 -10.01
C PRO A 101 19.70 7.69 -10.86
N LYS A 102 20.74 7.30 -11.63
CA LYS A 102 20.67 6.08 -12.41
C LYS A 102 20.72 4.86 -11.48
N TRP A 103 19.82 3.89 -11.70
CA TRP A 103 19.83 2.63 -10.96
C TRP A 103 21.07 1.80 -11.22
N THR A 104 21.38 0.92 -10.27
CA THR A 104 22.50 -0.02 -10.40
C THR A 104 22.09 -1.27 -11.18
N GLU A 105 23.05 -1.98 -11.78
CA GLU A 105 22.78 -3.26 -12.43
C GLU A 105 22.22 -4.30 -11.43
N LYS A 106 22.58 -4.21 -10.16
CA LYS A 106 22.00 -5.05 -9.09
C LYS A 106 20.50 -4.82 -8.95
N VAL A 107 20.06 -3.57 -8.89
CA VAL A 107 18.65 -3.22 -8.79
C VAL A 107 17.90 -3.65 -10.05
N LYS A 108 18.47 -3.41 -11.22
CA LYS A 108 17.91 -3.84 -12.50
C LYS A 108 17.69 -5.35 -12.55
N ALA A 109 18.68 -6.13 -12.16
CA ALA A 109 18.58 -7.59 -12.10
C ALA A 109 17.51 -8.06 -11.10
N CYS A 110 17.44 -7.40 -9.94
CA CYS A 110 16.45 -7.70 -8.91
C CYS A 110 15.03 -7.42 -9.38
N GLN A 111 14.80 -6.30 -10.08
CA GLN A 111 13.50 -5.86 -10.58
C GLN A 111 13.07 -6.55 -11.90
N ALA A 112 13.92 -7.38 -12.50
CA ALA A 112 13.61 -8.02 -13.77
C ALA A 112 12.26 -8.81 -13.73
N PRO A 113 11.45 -8.78 -14.79
CA PRO A 113 11.68 -8.20 -16.12
C PRO A 113 11.28 -6.71 -16.24
N LYS A 114 11.02 -6.02 -15.14
CA LYS A 114 10.61 -4.61 -15.12
C LYS A 114 11.66 -3.72 -15.81
N ALA A 115 11.24 -2.99 -16.85
CA ALA A 115 11.99 -1.85 -17.37
C ALA A 115 11.81 -0.67 -16.42
N ILE A 116 12.88 -0.27 -15.74
CA ILE A 116 12.81 0.72 -14.67
C ILE A 116 12.65 2.13 -15.24
N LEU A 117 11.60 2.82 -14.81
CA LEU A 117 11.36 4.23 -15.11
C LEU A 117 12.26 5.11 -14.21
N PHE A 118 12.15 4.93 -12.92
CA PHE A 118 13.01 5.56 -11.91
C PHE A 118 13.02 4.73 -10.62
N GLU A 119 14.15 4.74 -9.97
CA GLU A 119 14.36 4.10 -8.69
C GLU A 119 14.12 5.08 -7.55
N THR A 120 13.45 4.63 -6.50
CA THR A 120 13.12 5.44 -5.33
C THR A 120 13.75 4.93 -4.04
N GLY A 121 14.38 3.75 -4.09
CA GLY A 121 14.81 3.02 -2.90
C GLY A 121 16.26 3.14 -2.52
N SER A 122 17.20 3.39 -3.45
CA SER A 122 18.65 3.34 -3.18
C SER A 122 19.28 4.68 -2.75
N GLY A 123 18.52 5.76 -2.75
CA GLY A 123 19.02 7.08 -2.32
C GLY A 123 19.37 7.13 -0.82
N GLN A 124 20.14 8.15 -0.40
CA GLN A 124 20.46 8.40 1.00
C GLN A 124 20.09 9.87 1.36
N PRO A 125 18.92 10.13 1.93
CA PRO A 125 17.82 9.19 2.20
C PRO A 125 17.13 8.71 0.92
N PRO A 126 16.42 7.58 0.95
CA PRO A 126 15.64 7.14 -0.20
C PRO A 126 14.51 8.12 -0.50
N LEU A 127 14.08 8.24 -1.76
CA LEU A 127 12.96 9.09 -2.16
C LEU A 127 11.62 8.60 -1.60
N GLN A 128 11.55 7.32 -1.25
CA GLN A 128 10.39 6.68 -0.67
C GLN A 128 10.83 5.73 0.44
N SER A 129 10.18 5.75 1.60
CA SER A 129 10.48 4.81 2.68
C SER A 129 10.44 3.38 2.17
N GLN A 130 11.42 2.58 2.59
CA GLN A 130 11.46 1.15 2.31
C GLN A 130 10.81 0.35 3.45
N ILE A 131 10.64 0.98 4.62
CA ILE A 131 10.03 0.37 5.80
C ILE A 131 8.51 0.46 5.68
N ARG A 132 7.86 -0.68 5.76
CA ARG A 132 6.40 -0.83 5.61
C ARG A 132 5.77 -1.38 6.86
N SER A 133 4.59 -0.87 7.19
CA SER A 133 3.77 -1.35 8.31
C SER A 133 2.76 -2.39 7.81
N VAL A 134 2.72 -3.55 8.45
CA VAL A 134 1.67 -4.55 8.24
C VAL A 134 1.04 -4.86 9.58
N THR A 135 -0.27 -4.83 9.64
CA THR A 135 -1.02 -5.06 10.87
C THR A 135 -2.04 -6.19 10.67
N LEU A 136 -2.11 -7.10 11.60
CA LEU A 136 -3.18 -8.08 11.71
C LEU A 136 -4.01 -7.75 12.94
N ALA A 137 -5.30 -7.45 12.76
CA ALA A 137 -6.23 -7.13 13.83
C ALA A 137 -7.29 -8.23 13.95
N ARG A 138 -7.65 -8.58 15.18
CA ARG A 138 -8.73 -9.51 15.52
C ARG A 138 -9.84 -8.77 16.23
N ILE A 139 -11.08 -9.03 15.84
CA ILE A 139 -12.29 -8.61 16.53
C ILE A 139 -13.18 -9.84 16.63
N GLY A 140 -13.08 -10.57 17.74
CA GLY A 140 -13.76 -11.86 17.89
C GLY A 140 -13.33 -12.87 16.82
N GLN A 141 -14.27 -13.32 16.00
CA GLN A 141 -14.04 -14.27 14.88
C GLN A 141 -13.65 -13.58 13.56
N LEU A 142 -13.61 -12.25 13.51
CA LEU A 142 -13.15 -11.48 12.35
C LEU A 142 -11.66 -11.15 12.48
N VAL A 143 -10.90 -11.41 11.42
CA VAL A 143 -9.50 -11.03 11.28
C VAL A 143 -9.35 -10.06 10.10
N ILE A 144 -8.61 -8.98 10.30
CA ILE A 144 -8.35 -7.96 9.28
C ILE A 144 -6.84 -7.87 9.07
N LEU A 145 -6.37 -8.22 7.87
CA LEU A 145 -5.00 -7.97 7.43
C LEU A 145 -4.93 -6.59 6.77
N ALA A 146 -4.33 -5.63 7.46
CA ALA A 146 -4.18 -4.25 7.00
C ALA A 146 -2.79 -4.03 6.38
N MET A 147 -2.76 -3.60 5.11
CA MET A 147 -1.56 -3.46 4.30
C MET A 147 -1.50 -2.10 3.59
N PRO A 148 -0.31 -1.51 3.43
CA PRO A 148 -0.15 -0.18 2.83
C PRO A 148 -0.07 -0.23 1.29
N THR A 149 -0.89 -1.06 0.63
CA THR A 149 -0.77 -1.36 -0.80
C THR A 149 -2.12 -1.53 -1.47
N GLU A 150 -2.12 -1.43 -2.79
CA GLU A 150 -3.20 -1.91 -3.65
C GLU A 150 -2.94 -3.38 -4.00
N ILE A 151 -3.93 -4.20 -3.82
CA ILE A 151 -3.76 -5.66 -3.87
C ILE A 151 -4.60 -6.22 -5.00
N THR A 152 -3.99 -6.92 -5.97
CA THR A 152 -4.76 -7.59 -7.03
C THR A 152 -5.64 -8.70 -6.44
N THR A 153 -6.69 -9.06 -7.14
CA THR A 153 -7.66 -10.07 -6.67
C THR A 153 -6.99 -11.38 -6.29
N MET A 154 -6.06 -11.87 -7.11
CA MET A 154 -5.38 -13.14 -6.84
C MET A 154 -4.34 -13.01 -5.73
N ALA A 155 -3.65 -11.88 -5.64
CA ALA A 155 -2.75 -11.58 -4.51
C ALA A 155 -3.52 -11.57 -3.19
N GLY A 156 -4.70 -10.91 -3.15
CA GLY A 156 -5.56 -10.88 -1.97
C GLY A 156 -6.06 -12.26 -1.54
N ARG A 157 -6.42 -13.12 -2.48
CA ARG A 157 -6.79 -14.53 -2.19
C ARG A 157 -5.62 -15.28 -1.57
N ARG A 158 -4.40 -15.15 -2.12
CA ARG A 158 -3.20 -15.83 -1.59
C ARG A 158 -2.80 -15.29 -0.21
N LEU A 159 -2.97 -14.01 0.07
CA LEU A 159 -2.76 -13.41 1.40
C LEU A 159 -3.75 -13.97 2.42
N ARG A 160 -5.03 -14.00 2.06
CA ARG A 160 -6.08 -14.56 2.92
C ARG A 160 -5.79 -16.02 3.26
N THR A 161 -5.38 -16.84 2.29
CA THR A 161 -4.98 -18.23 2.52
C THR A 161 -3.77 -18.34 3.44
N ALA A 162 -2.77 -17.46 3.31
CA ALA A 162 -1.60 -17.46 4.19
C ALA A 162 -1.98 -17.20 5.65
N VAL A 163 -2.91 -16.27 5.90
CA VAL A 163 -3.45 -16.01 7.25
C VAL A 163 -4.29 -17.19 7.76
N MET A 164 -5.19 -17.73 6.92
CA MET A 164 -6.05 -18.87 7.30
C MET A 164 -5.27 -20.10 7.74
N ASN A 165 -4.14 -20.36 7.08
CA ASN A 165 -3.36 -21.58 7.34
C ASN A 165 -2.67 -21.55 8.71
N GLU A 166 -2.56 -20.41 9.36
CA GLU A 166 -1.89 -20.24 10.65
C GLU A 166 -2.88 -20.08 11.82
N LEU A 167 -4.17 -19.83 11.54
CA LEU A 167 -5.18 -19.59 12.56
C LEU A 167 -6.07 -20.82 12.76
N GLY A 168 -6.59 -20.97 13.97
CA GLY A 168 -7.57 -22.01 14.29
C GLY A 168 -8.98 -21.70 13.77
N ASP A 169 -9.91 -22.62 14.00
CA ASP A 169 -11.30 -22.57 13.53
C ASP A 169 -12.11 -21.38 14.07
N TRP A 170 -11.58 -20.66 15.06
CA TRP A 170 -12.19 -19.45 15.57
C TRP A 170 -12.18 -18.29 14.56
N ALA A 171 -11.22 -18.28 13.63
CA ALA A 171 -11.09 -17.24 12.59
C ALA A 171 -12.01 -17.55 11.41
N GLN A 172 -13.28 -17.13 11.53
CA GLN A 172 -14.30 -17.45 10.53
C GLN A 172 -14.30 -16.49 9.35
N HIS A 173 -13.91 -15.23 9.59
CA HIS A 173 -13.89 -14.18 8.58
C HIS A 173 -12.51 -13.54 8.50
N ILE A 174 -11.94 -13.51 7.28
CA ILE A 174 -10.67 -12.84 7.02
C ILE A 174 -10.88 -11.81 5.92
N ALA A 175 -10.68 -10.54 6.27
CA ALA A 175 -10.67 -9.42 5.36
C ALA A 175 -9.25 -8.94 5.10
N VAL A 176 -8.95 -8.54 3.87
CA VAL A 176 -7.71 -7.85 3.51
C VAL A 176 -8.06 -6.40 3.22
N ALA A 177 -7.49 -5.49 4.01
CA ALA A 177 -7.69 -4.05 3.91
C ALA A 177 -6.42 -3.41 3.29
N GLY A 178 -6.52 -3.01 2.04
CA GLY A 178 -5.49 -2.22 1.37
C GLY A 178 -5.47 -0.77 1.87
N TYR A 179 -4.50 0.02 1.38
CA TYR A 179 -4.32 1.46 1.68
C TYR A 179 -4.21 1.78 3.18
N SER A 180 -3.83 0.81 4.00
CA SER A 180 -3.78 0.95 5.46
C SER A 180 -2.41 1.40 5.92
N ASN A 181 -2.37 2.46 6.74
CA ASN A 181 -1.14 2.94 7.41
C ASN A 181 -0.01 3.40 6.47
N GLY A 182 -0.33 3.76 5.25
CA GLY A 182 0.62 4.24 4.25
C GLY A 182 0.27 3.79 2.84
N TYR A 183 1.20 4.08 1.91
CA TYR A 183 1.04 3.68 0.52
C TYR A 183 2.36 3.18 -0.06
N ALA A 184 2.35 2.00 -0.66
CA ALA A 184 3.53 1.33 -1.20
C ALA A 184 3.30 0.70 -2.59
N GLY A 185 2.43 1.33 -3.41
CA GLY A 185 2.10 0.85 -4.73
C GLY A 185 1.26 -0.43 -4.72
N TYR A 186 1.35 -1.18 -5.79
CA TYR A 186 0.61 -2.42 -5.97
C TYR A 186 1.32 -3.64 -5.38
N VAL A 187 0.54 -4.70 -5.16
CA VAL A 187 1.02 -6.05 -4.93
C VAL A 187 0.33 -6.98 -5.91
N THR A 188 1.12 -7.49 -6.83
CA THR A 188 0.73 -8.50 -7.82
C THR A 188 1.21 -9.89 -7.41
N THR A 189 0.64 -10.94 -7.99
CA THR A 189 1.27 -12.26 -7.93
C THR A 189 2.58 -12.27 -8.71
N PRO A 190 3.52 -13.21 -8.44
CA PRO A 190 4.73 -13.36 -9.23
C PRO A 190 4.48 -13.58 -10.73
N GLU A 191 3.34 -14.18 -11.08
CA GLU A 191 2.92 -14.42 -12.45
C GLU A 191 2.41 -13.14 -13.13
N GLU A 192 1.54 -12.37 -12.45
CA GLU A 192 1.08 -11.05 -12.92
C GLU A 192 2.26 -10.07 -13.07
N TYR A 193 3.23 -10.14 -12.15
CA TYR A 193 4.43 -9.30 -12.24
C TYR A 193 5.22 -9.53 -13.54
N LEU A 194 5.29 -10.76 -14.03
CA LEU A 194 6.03 -11.07 -15.26
C LEU A 194 5.41 -10.45 -16.51
N LEU A 195 4.12 -10.15 -16.49
CA LEU A 195 3.43 -9.51 -17.61
C LEU A 195 3.71 -8.02 -17.70
N GLN A 196 4.15 -7.40 -16.61
CA GLN A 196 4.44 -5.97 -16.52
C GLN A 196 3.29 -5.10 -17.05
N HIS A 197 2.04 -5.46 -16.71
CA HIS A 197 0.92 -4.53 -16.84
C HIS A 197 1.09 -3.38 -15.83
N TYR A 198 0.17 -2.43 -15.79
CA TYR A 198 0.23 -1.26 -14.93
C TYR A 198 0.58 -1.61 -13.48
N GLU A 199 -0.11 -2.60 -12.89
CA GLU A 199 0.09 -3.06 -11.52
C GLU A 199 1.48 -3.70 -11.32
N GLY A 200 1.96 -4.45 -12.31
CA GLY A 200 3.32 -5.01 -12.30
C GLY A 200 4.39 -3.93 -12.32
N GLY A 201 4.20 -2.90 -13.15
CA GLY A 201 5.06 -1.71 -13.20
C GLY A 201 5.05 -0.94 -11.88
N HIS A 202 3.95 -0.96 -11.16
CA HIS A 202 3.76 -0.30 -9.86
C HIS A 202 3.99 -1.22 -8.64
N THR A 203 4.35 -2.46 -8.82
CA THR A 203 4.77 -3.36 -7.74
C THR A 203 6.22 -3.06 -7.36
N LEU A 204 6.41 -2.20 -6.37
CA LEU A 204 7.66 -1.46 -6.14
C LEU A 204 8.86 -2.34 -5.75
N HIS A 205 8.63 -3.39 -4.98
CA HIS A 205 9.71 -4.21 -4.40
C HIS A 205 10.02 -5.49 -5.20
N GLY A 206 9.67 -5.50 -6.49
CA GLY A 206 10.00 -6.57 -7.41
C GLY A 206 9.05 -7.78 -7.35
N ARG A 207 9.40 -8.82 -8.10
CA ARG A 207 8.59 -10.02 -8.29
C ARG A 207 8.16 -10.71 -6.99
N TRP A 208 9.01 -10.63 -5.97
CA TRP A 208 8.82 -11.37 -4.72
C TRP A 208 8.08 -10.58 -3.64
N THR A 209 7.48 -9.46 -3.99
CA THR A 209 6.71 -8.61 -3.07
C THR A 209 5.54 -9.37 -2.42
N LEU A 210 4.70 -10.07 -3.20
CA LEU A 210 3.60 -10.86 -2.63
C LEU A 210 4.10 -12.02 -1.76
N PRO A 211 5.06 -12.85 -2.18
CA PRO A 211 5.67 -13.85 -1.32
C PRO A 211 6.16 -13.30 0.02
N ALA A 212 6.83 -12.14 0.02
CA ALA A 212 7.26 -11.46 1.25
C ALA A 212 6.07 -11.09 2.15
N TYR A 213 5.04 -10.46 1.60
CA TYR A 213 3.85 -10.12 2.38
C TYR A 213 3.09 -11.36 2.88
N ARG A 214 3.08 -12.46 2.12
CA ARG A 214 2.51 -13.74 2.60
C ARG A 214 3.29 -14.31 3.79
N GLN A 215 4.62 -14.25 3.74
CA GLN A 215 5.47 -14.66 4.86
C GLN A 215 5.23 -13.81 6.10
N ILE A 216 5.16 -12.49 5.94
CA ILE A 216 4.87 -11.54 7.01
C ILE A 216 3.47 -11.78 7.60
N ALA A 217 2.47 -11.95 6.76
CA ALA A 217 1.10 -12.23 7.19
C ALA A 217 0.99 -13.55 7.95
N SER A 218 1.70 -14.60 7.51
CA SER A 218 1.82 -15.88 8.19
C SER A 218 2.49 -15.72 9.58
N GLN A 219 3.56 -14.95 9.68
CA GLN A 219 4.23 -14.67 10.97
C GLN A 219 3.32 -13.91 11.95
N LEU A 220 2.59 -12.89 11.46
CA LEU A 220 1.63 -12.16 12.27
C LEU A 220 0.48 -13.05 12.75
N ALA A 221 -0.03 -13.92 11.86
CA ALA A 221 -1.11 -14.85 12.19
C ALA A 221 -0.66 -15.90 13.21
N SER A 222 0.52 -16.48 13.02
CA SER A 222 1.10 -17.43 13.99
C SER A 222 1.32 -16.77 15.36
N ALA A 223 1.81 -15.53 15.38
CA ALA A 223 1.99 -14.77 16.63
C ALA A 223 0.65 -14.44 17.30
N LEU A 224 -0.41 -14.20 16.53
CA LEU A 224 -1.76 -13.98 17.05
C LEU A 224 -2.35 -15.28 17.63
N GLU A 225 -2.18 -16.41 16.94
CA GLU A 225 -2.67 -17.72 17.39
C GLU A 225 -1.97 -18.21 18.68
N THR A 226 -0.67 -17.97 18.79
CA THR A 226 0.13 -18.42 19.93
C THR A 226 0.24 -17.40 21.06
N ASP A 227 -0.47 -16.27 20.95
CA ASP A 227 -0.35 -15.12 21.87
C ASP A 227 1.10 -14.70 22.13
N SER A 228 1.91 -14.68 21.10
CA SER A 228 3.31 -14.31 21.19
C SER A 228 3.57 -12.91 20.64
N ALA A 229 4.69 -12.31 21.07
CA ALA A 229 5.18 -11.07 20.51
C ALA A 229 5.73 -11.29 19.09
N VAL A 230 5.55 -10.30 18.23
CA VAL A 230 6.13 -10.31 16.89
C VAL A 230 7.54 -9.75 16.94
N THR A 231 8.51 -10.51 16.45
CA THR A 231 9.91 -10.11 16.36
C THR A 231 10.51 -10.64 15.05
N PRO A 232 11.42 -9.91 14.40
CA PRO A 232 11.82 -8.56 14.72
C PRO A 232 10.83 -7.54 14.16
N THR A 233 10.65 -6.43 14.83
CA THR A 233 10.04 -5.23 14.27
C THR A 233 11.09 -4.14 14.22
N MET A 234 11.15 -3.40 13.11
CA MET A 234 12.04 -2.27 12.94
C MET A 234 11.41 -0.99 13.51
N ALA A 235 12.21 0.02 13.77
CA ALA A 235 11.65 1.35 13.98
C ALA A 235 11.08 1.87 12.64
N TYR A 236 9.94 2.56 12.70
CA TYR A 236 9.42 3.25 11.52
C TYR A 236 10.34 4.42 11.13
N ASP A 237 10.35 4.76 9.83
CA ASP A 237 11.03 5.96 9.37
C ASP A 237 10.27 7.21 9.81
N ASP A 238 10.89 8.04 10.62
CA ASP A 238 10.34 9.36 10.95
C ASP A 238 10.76 10.40 9.89
N TRP A 239 9.82 10.76 9.06
CA TRP A 239 9.99 11.74 7.97
C TRP A 239 9.60 13.16 8.37
N ARG A 240 9.19 13.39 9.60
CA ARG A 240 8.89 14.74 10.10
C ARG A 240 10.12 15.62 10.03
N GLY A 241 9.99 16.77 9.40
CA GLY A 241 11.12 17.70 9.19
C GLY A 241 12.09 17.28 8.07
N LYS A 242 11.86 16.15 7.38
CA LYS A 242 12.60 15.74 6.19
C LYS A 242 11.74 16.02 4.97
N SER A 243 11.55 17.30 4.62
CA SER A 243 10.86 17.64 3.38
C SER A 243 11.83 17.60 2.21
N PHE A 244 11.43 16.93 1.12
CA PHE A 244 12.06 17.18 -0.17
C PHE A 244 11.54 18.51 -0.69
N GLU A 245 12.43 19.45 -1.01
CA GLU A 245 12.04 20.63 -1.77
C GLU A 245 11.54 20.15 -3.14
N THR A 246 10.24 20.22 -3.34
CA THR A 246 9.66 19.99 -4.66
C THR A 246 9.53 21.33 -5.36
N THR A 247 9.96 21.40 -6.61
CA THR A 247 9.67 22.54 -7.50
C THR A 247 8.19 22.63 -7.88
N LEU A 248 7.41 21.62 -7.55
CA LEU A 248 5.97 21.60 -7.69
C LEU A 248 5.37 22.34 -6.49
N HIS A 249 5.00 23.59 -6.69
CA HIS A 249 4.21 24.31 -5.73
C HIS A 249 2.85 23.62 -5.64
N SER A 250 2.58 22.95 -4.51
CA SER A 250 1.21 22.60 -4.16
C SER A 250 0.41 23.90 -4.13
N GLY A 251 -0.79 23.90 -4.71
CA GLY A 251 -1.70 25.05 -4.66
C GLY A 251 -1.91 25.54 -3.24
N ALA A 252 -2.61 26.67 -3.07
CA ALA A 252 -2.74 27.36 -1.80
C ALA A 252 -2.93 26.41 -0.62
N ILE A 253 -1.87 26.23 0.14
CA ILE A 253 -1.91 25.50 1.40
C ILE A 253 -2.55 26.47 2.39
N SER A 254 -3.63 26.03 3.05
CA SER A 254 -4.18 26.72 4.22
C SER A 254 -3.48 26.17 5.45
N PRO A 255 -2.38 26.73 5.91
CA PRO A 255 -1.70 26.20 7.08
C PRO A 255 -2.60 26.33 8.31
N PRO A 256 -2.49 25.44 9.28
CA PRO A 256 -3.14 25.63 10.57
C PRO A 256 -2.60 26.91 11.23
N PRO A 257 -3.32 27.51 12.20
CA PRO A 257 -2.83 28.65 12.96
C PRO A 257 -1.45 28.39 13.56
N GLU A 258 -0.72 29.48 13.81
CA GLU A 258 0.60 29.41 14.43
C GLU A 258 0.55 28.63 15.76
N GLY A 259 1.44 27.67 15.91
CA GLY A 259 1.51 26.77 17.07
C GLY A 259 0.61 25.53 16.99
N SER A 260 -0.14 25.35 15.89
CA SER A 260 -0.98 24.16 15.65
C SER A 260 -0.44 23.33 14.49
N HIS A 261 -0.81 22.04 14.46
CA HIS A 261 -0.44 21.12 13.38
C HIS A 261 -1.70 20.51 12.76
N TYR A 262 -1.58 20.01 11.53
CA TYR A 262 -2.65 19.20 10.93
C TYR A 262 -2.88 17.94 11.77
N GLY A 263 -4.15 17.65 12.08
CA GLY A 263 -4.54 16.55 12.95
C GLY A 263 -4.67 16.93 14.43
N ASP A 264 -4.22 18.12 14.82
CA ASP A 264 -4.42 18.59 16.18
C ASP A 264 -5.93 18.75 16.45
N PRO A 265 -6.46 18.21 17.56
CA PRO A 265 -7.86 18.33 17.89
C PRO A 265 -8.19 19.77 18.29
N LEU A 266 -9.31 20.28 17.80
CA LEU A 266 -9.87 21.59 18.17
C LEU A 266 -10.63 21.52 19.50
N SER A 267 -11.10 20.33 19.86
CA SER A 267 -11.79 20.07 21.12
C SER A 267 -11.30 18.77 21.73
N SER A 268 -11.24 18.71 23.05
CA SER A 268 -10.97 17.46 23.77
C SER A 268 -12.20 16.59 23.72
N ASN A 269 -12.08 15.38 23.19
CA ASN A 269 -13.13 14.37 23.31
C ASN A 269 -13.25 13.91 24.78
N ARG A 270 -14.45 13.54 25.18
CA ARG A 270 -14.67 12.87 26.47
C ARG A 270 -13.98 11.49 26.43
N SER A 271 -13.52 11.04 27.57
CA SER A 271 -12.90 9.69 27.70
C SER A 271 -13.92 8.56 27.62
N GLU A 272 -15.22 8.86 27.82
CA GLU A 272 -16.29 7.87 27.85
C GLU A 272 -17.55 8.40 27.12
N TYR A 273 -18.19 7.51 26.39
CA TYR A 273 -19.43 7.75 25.67
C TYR A 273 -20.43 6.61 25.93
N ARG A 274 -21.72 6.94 25.96
CA ARG A 274 -22.77 5.93 26.06
C ARG A 274 -23.09 5.39 24.65
N LYS A 275 -23.56 4.16 24.61
CA LYS A 275 -24.04 3.56 23.36
C LYS A 275 -25.18 4.41 22.78
N GLY A 276 -25.03 4.84 21.53
CA GLY A 276 -26.01 5.69 20.81
C GLY A 276 -25.72 7.19 20.90
N GLU A 277 -24.73 7.62 21.68
CA GLU A 277 -24.27 9.02 21.63
C GLU A 277 -23.52 9.32 20.34
N THR A 278 -23.70 10.50 19.81
CA THR A 278 -22.92 11.00 18.68
C THR A 278 -21.60 11.55 19.18
N ILE A 279 -20.50 11.07 18.62
CA ILE A 279 -19.15 11.58 18.86
C ILE A 279 -18.85 12.58 17.75
N VAL A 280 -18.54 13.82 18.13
CA VAL A 280 -18.10 14.86 17.20
C VAL A 280 -16.66 15.20 17.56
N THR A 281 -15.77 15.01 16.60
CA THR A 281 -14.37 15.37 16.73
C THR A 281 -14.04 16.39 15.64
N GLU A 282 -13.51 17.53 16.04
CA GLU A 282 -13.01 18.57 15.16
C GLU A 282 -11.50 18.61 15.25
N PHE A 283 -10.84 18.72 14.11
CA PHE A 283 -9.37 18.79 14.04
C PHE A 283 -8.93 19.67 12.86
N TRP A 284 -7.72 20.21 12.96
CA TRP A 284 -7.14 20.96 11.85
C TRP A 284 -6.84 20.05 10.67
N SER A 285 -7.37 20.40 9.50
CA SER A 285 -7.17 19.66 8.26
C SER A 285 -6.88 20.64 7.12
N SER A 286 -6.18 20.18 6.08
CA SER A 286 -6.02 20.95 4.85
C SER A 286 -7.35 20.98 4.08
N ASN A 287 -7.60 22.11 3.39
CA ASN A 287 -8.73 22.17 2.47
C ASN A 287 -8.43 21.27 1.25
N PRO A 288 -9.21 20.22 1.00
CA PRO A 288 -8.98 19.34 -0.17
C PRO A 288 -9.13 20.08 -1.50
N SER A 289 -9.88 21.18 -1.55
CA SER A 289 -10.00 22.03 -2.75
C SER A 289 -8.77 22.94 -2.99
N ALA A 290 -7.87 23.07 -2.02
CA ALA A 290 -6.64 23.84 -2.16
C ALA A 290 -5.52 23.06 -2.85
N SER A 291 -5.70 21.76 -3.10
CA SER A 291 -4.74 20.92 -3.81
C SER A 291 -4.96 21.01 -5.32
N TYR A 292 -4.03 21.62 -6.04
CA TYR A 292 -4.05 21.68 -7.50
C TYR A 292 -4.04 20.29 -8.17
N VAL A 293 -3.51 19.29 -7.48
CA VAL A 293 -3.43 17.91 -7.96
C VAL A 293 -4.81 17.25 -8.04
N LEU A 294 -5.72 17.57 -7.13
CA LEU A 294 -7.08 17.03 -7.16
C LEU A 294 -7.95 17.62 -8.30
N SER A 295 -7.62 18.80 -8.81
CA SER A 295 -8.36 19.41 -9.92
C SER A 295 -8.01 18.78 -11.28
N LEU A 296 -6.85 18.14 -11.41
CA LEU A 296 -6.44 17.44 -12.65
C LEU A 296 -7.11 16.07 -12.80
N ILE A 297 -7.61 15.49 -11.73
CA ILE A 297 -8.36 14.22 -11.75
C ILE A 297 -9.82 14.43 -12.23
N HIS A 298 -10.29 15.68 -12.24
CA HIS A 298 -11.65 16.04 -12.66
C HIS A 298 -11.76 16.43 -14.14
N ILE A 299 -10.69 16.36 -14.90
CA ILE A 299 -10.67 16.58 -16.34
C ILE A 299 -10.66 15.23 -17.06
#